data_3489583e6005d4d5cec97ea33cf1ce0b
#
_entry.id   3489583e6005d4d5cec97ea33cf1ce0b
#
_cell.length_a   1.000
_cell.length_b   1.000
_cell.length_c   1.000
_cell.angle_alpha   90.00
_cell.angle_beta   90.00
_cell.angle_gamma   90.00
#
_symmetry.space_group_name_H-M   'P 1'
#
loop_
_entity.id
_entity.type
_entity.pdbx_description
1 polymer ?
#
loop_
_entity_poly.entity_id
_entity_poly.type
_entity_poly.pdbx_seq_one_letter_code
_entity_poly.pdbx_strand_id
1 'polypeptide(L)'
;LLFPVSQVPPFPIDQPYVKEINGIEMETYLDWMRSCYYISATGLPAISVPAGFTSDRLPVGLQIVGRPRDDLGVLQLAHAFETQTGYWKQVPELAKPE
;
A
#
# COMPACT_ATOMS: atom_id res chain seq x y z
N LEU A 1 4.32 0.06 13.58
CA LEU A 1 3.33 1.04 13.12
C LEU A 1 2.69 0.59 11.81
N LEU A 2 1.40 0.82 11.69
CA LEU A 2 0.61 0.45 10.51
C LEU A 2 0.12 1.69 9.79
N PHE A 3 0.31 1.72 8.46
CA PHE A 3 -0.10 2.85 7.62
C PHE A 3 -0.69 2.35 6.30
N PRO A 4 -1.52 3.16 5.62
CA PRO A 4 -1.86 2.86 4.23
C PRO A 4 -0.60 2.96 3.36
N VAL A 5 -0.51 2.10 2.35
CA VAL A 5 0.63 2.15 1.41
C VAL A 5 0.50 3.38 0.51
N SER A 6 -0.68 3.56 -0.08
CA SER A 6 -1.00 4.70 -0.95
C SER A 6 -2.15 5.49 -0.39
N GLN A 7 -2.27 6.75 -0.79
CA GLN A 7 -3.35 7.63 -0.36
C GLN A 7 -4.69 7.31 -1.03
N VAL A 8 -4.66 6.56 -2.12
CA VAL A 8 -5.85 6.20 -2.90
C VAL A 8 -5.74 4.76 -3.40
N PRO A 9 -6.87 4.10 -3.70
CA PRO A 9 -6.85 2.82 -4.40
C PRO A 9 -6.40 2.99 -5.85
N PRO A 10 -6.18 1.90 -6.60
CA PRO A 10 -5.79 1.98 -8.00
C PRO A 10 -6.76 2.86 -8.81
N PHE A 11 -6.21 3.63 -9.73
CA PHE A 11 -6.95 4.56 -10.58
C PHE A 11 -6.67 4.26 -12.06
N PRO A 12 -7.47 4.84 -13.00
CA PRO A 12 -7.30 4.55 -14.42
C PRO A 12 -5.91 4.86 -14.95
N ILE A 13 -5.42 4.01 -15.86
CA ILE A 13 -4.07 4.10 -16.43
C ILE A 13 -3.86 5.38 -17.25
N ASP A 14 -4.93 6.00 -17.74
CA ASP A 14 -4.86 7.25 -18.51
C ASP A 14 -4.61 8.47 -17.63
N GLN A 15 -4.66 8.33 -16.32
CA GLN A 15 -4.29 9.37 -15.36
C GLN A 15 -2.85 9.18 -14.91
N PRO A 16 -1.94 10.17 -15.12
CA PRO A 16 -0.56 10.04 -14.63
C PRO A 16 -0.50 10.04 -13.11
N TYR A 17 -1.42 10.74 -12.45
CA TYR A 17 -1.59 10.72 -11.00
C TYR A 17 -2.96 11.25 -10.63
N VAL A 18 -3.41 10.96 -9.39
CA VAL A 18 -4.67 11.48 -8.88
C VAL A 18 -4.51 12.97 -8.60
N LYS A 19 -5.40 13.79 -9.14
CA LYS A 19 -5.31 15.26 -9.04
C LYS A 19 -5.96 15.83 -7.81
N GLU A 20 -6.88 15.09 -7.18
CA GLU A 20 -7.60 15.53 -6.00
C GLU A 20 -7.84 14.35 -5.06
N ILE A 21 -7.58 14.54 -3.77
CA ILE A 21 -7.83 13.55 -2.71
C ILE A 21 -8.54 14.27 -1.58
N ASN A 22 -9.76 13.84 -1.27
CA ASN A 22 -10.59 14.42 -0.21
C ASN A 22 -10.74 15.95 -0.33
N GLY A 23 -10.91 16.45 -1.55
CA GLY A 23 -11.08 17.89 -1.80
C GLY A 23 -9.78 18.68 -1.85
N ILE A 24 -8.63 18.04 -1.67
CA ILE A 24 -7.31 18.69 -1.70
C ILE A 24 -6.67 18.40 -3.05
N GLU A 25 -6.31 19.47 -3.76
CA GLU A 25 -5.66 19.35 -5.06
C GLU A 25 -4.21 18.88 -4.93
N MET A 26 -3.82 17.91 -5.78
CA MET A 26 -2.46 17.42 -5.87
C MET A 26 -1.74 18.23 -6.96
N GLU A 27 -0.82 19.11 -6.57
CA GLU A 27 -0.14 19.99 -7.50
C GLU A 27 0.91 19.29 -8.35
N THR A 28 1.53 18.23 -7.82
CA THR A 28 2.59 17.49 -8.51
C THR A 28 2.36 15.98 -8.36
N TYR A 29 3.06 15.20 -9.19
CA TYR A 29 3.06 13.75 -9.08
C TYR A 29 3.49 13.29 -7.67
N LEU A 30 4.42 14.00 -7.03
CA LEU A 30 4.91 13.63 -5.71
C LEU A 30 3.86 13.84 -4.60
N ASP A 31 2.92 14.74 -4.78
CA ASP A 31 1.93 15.04 -3.75
C ASP A 31 1.05 13.84 -3.40
N TRP A 32 0.67 13.04 -4.40
CA TRP A 32 -0.16 11.88 -4.14
C TRP A 32 0.61 10.72 -3.50
N MET A 33 1.94 10.78 -3.49
CA MET A 33 2.83 9.75 -2.96
C MET A 33 3.30 10.02 -1.52
N ARG A 34 2.71 10.99 -0.82
CA ARG A 34 3.18 11.40 0.51
C ARG A 34 3.28 10.26 1.51
N SER A 35 2.30 9.35 1.52
CA SER A 35 2.32 8.20 2.42
C SER A 35 3.56 7.31 2.21
N CYS A 36 4.12 7.30 1.01
CA CYS A 36 5.32 6.55 0.69
C CYS A 36 6.59 7.30 1.08
N TYR A 37 6.76 8.54 0.62
CA TYR A 37 8.03 9.22 0.83
C TYR A 37 8.25 9.71 2.26
N TYR A 38 7.19 9.95 3.02
CA TYR A 38 7.35 10.26 4.45
C TYR A 38 7.98 9.09 5.19
N ILE A 39 7.55 7.87 4.89
CA ILE A 39 8.16 6.67 5.50
C ILE A 39 9.58 6.46 5.01
N SER A 40 9.85 6.64 3.71
CA SER A 40 11.20 6.53 3.16
C SER A 40 12.17 7.50 3.83
N ALA A 41 11.72 8.71 4.17
CA ALA A 41 12.55 9.71 4.83
C ALA A 41 12.96 9.31 6.26
N THR A 42 12.24 8.39 6.91
CA THR A 42 12.57 7.94 8.26
C THR A 42 13.75 6.97 8.30
N GLY A 43 14.03 6.28 7.20
CA GLY A 43 15.04 5.22 7.18
C GLY A 43 14.64 3.94 7.92
N LEU A 44 13.40 3.83 8.38
CA LEU A 44 12.91 2.65 9.09
C LEU A 44 12.56 1.52 8.12
N PRO A 45 12.70 0.25 8.55
CA PRO A 45 12.28 -0.86 7.72
C PRO A 45 10.76 -0.86 7.53
N ALA A 46 10.30 -1.10 6.32
CA ALA A 46 8.89 -1.10 5.98
C ALA A 46 8.60 -2.15 4.91
N ILE A 47 7.39 -2.70 4.96
CA ILE A 47 6.92 -3.68 3.99
C ILE A 47 5.46 -3.38 3.65
N SER A 48 5.08 -3.62 2.39
CA SER A 48 3.69 -3.59 1.96
C SER A 48 3.17 -5.02 1.88
N VAL A 49 2.02 -5.27 2.47
CA VAL A 49 1.35 -6.57 2.42
C VAL A 49 -0.07 -6.40 1.87
N PRO A 50 -0.60 -7.41 1.16
CA PRO A 50 -1.98 -7.36 0.71
C PRO A 50 -2.94 -7.24 1.89
N ALA A 51 -3.88 -6.30 1.83
CA ALA A 51 -4.81 -6.04 2.93
C ALA A 51 -6.28 -6.16 2.50
N GLY A 52 -6.55 -6.60 1.29
CA GLY A 52 -7.91 -6.79 0.81
C GLY A 52 -8.14 -6.12 -0.53
N PHE A 53 -9.41 -5.86 -0.83
CA PHE A 53 -9.84 -5.29 -2.10
C PHE A 53 -10.89 -4.21 -1.86
N THR A 54 -10.96 -3.25 -2.77
CA THR A 54 -12.04 -2.27 -2.77
C THR A 54 -13.35 -2.94 -3.20
N SER A 55 -14.48 -2.21 -3.10
CA SER A 55 -15.78 -2.68 -3.60
C SER A 55 -15.73 -2.99 -5.10
N ASP A 56 -14.84 -2.33 -5.85
CA ASP A 56 -14.61 -2.56 -7.27
C ASP A 56 -13.61 -3.69 -7.56
N ARG A 57 -13.21 -4.44 -6.52
CA ARG A 57 -12.28 -5.56 -6.59
C ARG A 57 -10.85 -5.17 -7.00
N LEU A 58 -10.45 -3.96 -6.67
CA LEU A 58 -9.06 -3.51 -6.87
C LEU A 58 -8.25 -3.78 -5.60
N PRO A 59 -7.00 -4.27 -5.73
CA PRO A 59 -6.20 -4.62 -4.57
C PRO A 59 -5.74 -3.37 -3.79
N VAL A 60 -5.66 -3.52 -2.47
CA VAL A 60 -5.11 -2.49 -1.59
C VAL A 60 -4.09 -3.12 -0.66
N GLY A 61 -3.13 -2.32 -0.22
CA GLY A 61 -2.05 -2.77 0.66
C GLY A 61 -2.07 -2.09 2.01
N LEU A 62 -1.41 -2.74 2.96
CA LEU A 62 -1.13 -2.20 4.28
C LEU A 62 0.38 -2.08 4.43
N GLN A 63 0.84 -0.95 4.96
CA GLN A 63 2.25 -0.74 5.21
C GLN A 63 2.57 -0.98 6.68
N ILE A 64 3.54 -1.86 6.93
CA ILE A 64 4.04 -2.18 8.27
C ILE A 64 5.42 -1.55 8.40
N VAL A 65 5.58 -0.70 9.42
CA VAL A 65 6.85 0.00 9.68
C VAL A 65 7.39 -0.47 11.03
N GLY A 66 8.63 -0.93 11.04
CA GLY A 66 9.28 -1.48 12.22
C GLY A 66 10.25 -0.50 12.88
N ARG A 67 10.92 -1.01 13.91
CA ARG A 67 11.99 -0.29 14.62
C ARG A 67 13.24 -0.19 13.74
N PRO A 68 14.16 0.75 14.02
CA PRO A 68 15.41 0.83 13.27
C PRO A 68 16.14 -0.52 13.22
N ARG A 69 16.51 -0.93 12.01
CA ARG A 69 17.26 -2.17 11.74
C ARG A 69 16.55 -3.47 12.14
N ASP A 70 15.26 -3.42 12.44
CA ASP A 70 14.49 -4.60 12.83
C ASP A 70 13.74 -5.19 11.62
N ASP A 71 14.49 -5.52 10.57
CA ASP A 71 13.92 -6.12 9.36
C ASP A 71 13.24 -7.46 9.67
N LEU A 72 13.84 -8.26 10.55
CA LEU A 72 13.27 -9.54 10.95
C LEU A 72 11.91 -9.36 11.64
N GLY A 73 11.77 -8.38 12.53
CA GLY A 73 10.52 -8.10 13.21
C GLY A 73 9.42 -7.70 12.23
N VAL A 74 9.75 -6.89 11.21
CA VAL A 74 8.82 -6.50 10.15
C VAL A 74 8.38 -7.74 9.35
N LEU A 75 9.31 -8.61 8.98
CA LEU A 75 8.99 -9.84 8.24
C LEU A 75 8.14 -10.80 9.07
N GLN A 76 8.41 -10.91 10.36
CA GLN A 76 7.62 -11.76 11.26
C GLN A 76 6.18 -11.27 11.37
N LEU A 77 5.97 -9.97 11.53
CA LEU A 77 4.63 -9.38 11.60
C LEU A 77 3.90 -9.52 10.26
N ALA A 78 4.60 -9.30 9.15
CA ALA A 78 4.03 -9.49 7.81
C ALA A 78 3.59 -10.94 7.59
N HIS A 79 4.41 -11.90 8.02
CA HIS A 79 4.07 -13.31 7.91
C HIS A 79 2.84 -13.65 8.77
N ALA A 80 2.76 -13.15 9.99
CA ALA A 80 1.61 -13.36 10.85
C ALA A 80 0.33 -12.79 10.22
N PHE A 81 0.41 -11.59 9.65
CA PHE A 81 -0.71 -10.96 8.97
C PHE A 81 -1.17 -11.78 7.76
N GLU A 82 -0.25 -12.23 6.92
CA GLU A 82 -0.58 -13.06 5.76
C GLU A 82 -1.23 -14.37 6.16
N THR A 83 -0.73 -15.00 7.22
CA THR A 83 -1.26 -16.28 7.72
C THR A 83 -2.70 -16.12 8.22
N GLN A 84 -2.99 -15.02 8.91
CA GLN A 84 -4.31 -14.77 9.50
C GLN A 84 -5.34 -14.30 8.49
N THR A 85 -4.94 -13.51 7.49
CA THR A 85 -5.88 -12.90 6.55
C THR A 85 -6.02 -13.65 5.23
N GLY A 86 -4.93 -14.23 4.73
CA GLY A 86 -4.94 -14.96 3.46
C GLY A 86 -5.19 -14.10 2.22
N TYR A 87 -5.17 -12.79 2.30
CA TYR A 87 -5.42 -11.92 1.15
C TYR A 87 -4.44 -12.12 0.01
N TRP A 88 -3.21 -12.52 0.32
CA TRP A 88 -2.18 -12.76 -0.70
C TRP A 88 -2.55 -13.89 -1.67
N LYS A 89 -3.48 -14.77 -1.29
CA LYS A 89 -3.95 -15.88 -2.13
C LYS A 89 -4.98 -15.43 -3.17
N GLN A 90 -5.54 -14.24 -3.01
CA GLN A 90 -6.56 -13.71 -3.91
C GLN A 90 -5.89 -12.94 -5.03
N VAL A 91 -6.11 -13.39 -6.27
CA VAL A 91 -5.55 -12.73 -7.45
C VAL A 91 -6.56 -11.70 -7.97
N PRO A 92 -6.14 -10.45 -8.25
CA PRO A 92 -7.03 -9.46 -8.84
C PRO A 92 -7.67 -9.98 -10.14
N GLU A 93 -8.91 -9.59 -10.38
CA GLU A 93 -9.67 -10.05 -11.55
C GLU A 93 -8.90 -9.84 -12.86
N LEU A 94 -8.27 -8.67 -13.02
CA LEU A 94 -7.51 -8.32 -14.22
C LEU A 94 -6.25 -9.17 -14.43
N ALA A 95 -5.73 -9.79 -13.37
CA ALA A 95 -4.53 -10.60 -13.41
C ALA A 95 -4.82 -12.12 -13.50
N LYS A 96 -6.08 -12.51 -13.49
CA LYS A 96 -6.45 -13.93 -13.62
C LYS A 96 -6.26 -14.39 -15.07
N PRO A 97 -5.77 -15.62 -15.28
CA PRO A 97 -5.69 -16.17 -16.63
C PRO A 97 -7.10 -16.35 -17.21
N GLU A 98 -7.22 -16.16 -18.52
CA GLU A 98 -8.46 -16.35 -19.24
C GLU A 98 -8.87 -17.84 -19.35
#